data_efd73ca6ed4406c7bcc6e35702a841fd
#
_entry.id   efd73ca6ed4406c7bcc6e35702a841fd
#
_cell.length_a   1.000
_cell.length_b   1.000
_cell.length_c   1.000
_cell.angle_alpha   90.00
_cell.angle_beta   90.00
_cell.angle_gamma   90.00
#
_symmetry.space_group_name_H-M   'P 1'
#
loop_
_entity.id
_entity.type
_entity.pdbx_description
1 polymer ?
#
loop_
_entity_poly.entity_id
_entity_poly.type
_entity_poly.pdbx_seq_one_letter_code
_entity_poly.pdbx_strand_id
1 'polypeptide(L)'
;MFSRRTAWVTEPDPLAARGDDCLDLTISNPTAVGFTYPDEFYRRLTDERSARYTPDPFGHPEARAAVATYYAARAPTITVDPATIGLTASTSEAYSHLLALLCDPGDVVLVPQPGYPLLRVLAELAHATLVPYPLLYDGTWSIDLDGLADVLHRTPRVRAVVVVAPNNPTGNYLRPHELAALDVLLAPRDIALLVDEVFYDYPLTDVPRPTPVDHASACLTFVLSGLSKIAALPQLKLAWWHARGPQGLVRTALARLELIADTFLGAATPVQLALPHIFAAMPAMQAQISRRTLANLTHLRSACRGSAVSVLDVDAGWLALLRLPDVHDLGDAAWSHRSLERCGVLVQPGHLYELPGVHLAVSLLTPEPVLAAGLDRLLDHLAEVLTCGP
;
A
#
# COMPACT_ATOMS: atom_id res chain seq x y z
N MET A 1 -9.61 -12.95 -30.14
CA MET A 1 -10.66 -13.41 -29.21
C MET A 1 -10.59 -12.65 -27.87
N PHE A 2 -9.42 -12.52 -27.25
CA PHE A 2 -9.28 -11.82 -25.96
C PHE A 2 -9.11 -10.32 -26.10
N SER A 3 -9.48 -9.56 -25.04
CA SER A 3 -9.26 -8.14 -24.98
C SER A 3 -7.75 -7.81 -24.95
N ARG A 4 -7.35 -6.75 -25.67
CA ARG A 4 -5.96 -6.26 -25.60
C ARG A 4 -5.54 -5.83 -24.20
N ARG A 5 -6.49 -5.42 -23.33
CA ARG A 5 -6.25 -5.06 -21.94
C ARG A 5 -5.69 -6.19 -21.08
N THR A 6 -5.91 -7.43 -21.48
CA THR A 6 -5.47 -8.62 -20.75
C THR A 6 -4.29 -9.31 -21.43
N ALA A 7 -3.63 -8.62 -22.36
CA ALA A 7 -2.46 -9.13 -23.05
C ALA A 7 -1.16 -8.87 -22.27
N TRP A 8 -1.22 -9.00 -20.95
CA TRP A 8 -0.02 -8.92 -20.13
C TRP A 8 0.91 -10.08 -20.44
N VAL A 9 2.19 -9.75 -20.63
CA VAL A 9 3.22 -10.79 -20.75
C VAL A 9 3.42 -11.37 -19.36
N THR A 10 2.95 -12.58 -19.16
CA THR A 10 3.21 -13.39 -17.98
C THR A 10 4.44 -14.25 -18.28
N GLU A 11 5.63 -13.65 -18.28
CA GLU A 11 6.83 -14.46 -18.21
C GLU A 11 6.86 -15.18 -16.86
N PRO A 12 7.25 -16.47 -16.83
CA PRO A 12 7.42 -17.15 -15.54
C PRO A 12 8.41 -16.33 -14.71
N ASP A 13 7.98 -15.94 -13.51
CA ASP A 13 8.89 -15.31 -12.55
C ASP A 13 10.06 -16.26 -12.29
N PRO A 14 11.30 -15.90 -12.66
CA PRO A 14 12.46 -16.76 -12.40
C PRO A 14 12.59 -17.11 -10.92
N LEU A 15 12.07 -16.26 -10.03
CA LEU A 15 12.05 -16.45 -8.59
C LEU A 15 10.93 -17.42 -8.13
N ALA A 16 9.96 -17.73 -8.99
CA ALA A 16 8.91 -18.72 -8.70
C ALA A 16 9.46 -20.16 -8.64
N ALA A 17 10.62 -20.44 -9.24
CA ALA A 17 11.29 -21.75 -9.23
C ALA A 17 12.08 -22.00 -7.92
N ARG A 18 11.71 -21.30 -6.82
CA ARG A 18 12.34 -21.48 -5.50
C ARG A 18 12.16 -22.91 -4.96
N GLY A 19 13.22 -23.48 -4.40
CA GLY A 19 13.12 -24.69 -3.59
C GLY A 19 12.49 -24.41 -2.22
N ASP A 20 11.95 -25.43 -1.57
CA ASP A 20 11.32 -25.32 -0.24
C ASP A 20 12.32 -24.89 0.86
N ASP A 21 13.62 -24.97 0.61
CA ASP A 21 14.71 -24.69 1.57
C ASP A 21 15.26 -23.25 1.50
N CYS A 22 14.67 -22.34 0.69
CA CYS A 22 15.17 -20.98 0.60
C CYS A 22 14.73 -20.11 1.78
N LEU A 23 15.60 -19.16 2.20
CA LEU A 23 15.28 -18.12 3.16
C LEU A 23 14.52 -16.99 2.44
N ASP A 24 13.21 -16.97 2.60
CA ASP A 24 12.34 -16.01 1.93
C ASP A 24 12.25 -14.69 2.71
N LEU A 25 12.90 -13.65 2.21
CA LEU A 25 12.86 -12.30 2.77
C LEU A 25 11.80 -11.40 2.07
N THR A 26 10.91 -11.98 1.28
CA THR A 26 9.88 -11.23 0.53
C THR A 26 8.47 -11.37 1.13
N ILE A 27 8.30 -12.17 2.19
CA ILE A 27 7.00 -12.56 2.73
C ILE A 27 6.21 -11.33 3.17
N SER A 28 5.14 -11.00 2.45
CA SER A 28 4.21 -9.91 2.76
C SER A 28 2.87 -10.39 3.31
N ASN A 29 2.70 -11.70 3.47
CA ASN A 29 1.50 -12.33 4.03
C ASN A 29 1.61 -12.45 5.55
N PRO A 30 0.90 -11.64 6.35
CA PRO A 30 1.00 -11.66 7.80
C PRO A 30 0.49 -12.98 8.41
N THR A 31 -0.34 -13.75 7.70
CA THR A 31 -0.86 -15.02 8.20
C THR A 31 0.14 -16.17 8.12
N ALA A 32 1.25 -16.00 7.38
CA ALA A 32 2.26 -17.02 7.14
C ALA A 32 3.54 -16.86 7.98
N VAL A 33 3.60 -15.84 8.86
CA VAL A 33 4.84 -15.44 9.57
C VAL A 33 4.79 -15.66 11.09
N GLY A 34 3.83 -16.47 11.57
CA GLY A 34 3.79 -16.93 12.96
C GLY A 34 3.21 -15.93 13.97
N PHE A 35 2.41 -14.97 13.54
CA PHE A 35 1.66 -14.12 14.48
C PHE A 35 0.50 -14.88 15.13
N THR A 36 0.18 -14.53 16.39
CA THR A 36 -0.96 -15.07 17.11
C THR A 36 -2.16 -14.17 16.91
N TYR A 37 -3.17 -14.70 16.23
CA TYR A 37 -4.40 -13.97 15.94
C TYR A 37 -5.36 -14.03 17.12
N PRO A 38 -5.93 -12.89 17.57
CA PRO A 38 -6.97 -12.88 18.59
C PRO A 38 -8.20 -13.67 18.14
N ASP A 39 -8.74 -14.52 19.03
CA ASP A 39 -9.96 -15.30 18.77
C ASP A 39 -11.16 -14.40 18.44
N GLU A 40 -11.18 -13.19 18.99
CA GLU A 40 -12.22 -12.18 18.77
C GLU A 40 -12.40 -11.82 17.30
N PHE A 41 -11.34 -11.95 16.48
CA PHE A 41 -11.42 -11.71 15.03
C PHE A 41 -12.39 -12.66 14.33
N TYR A 42 -12.57 -13.86 14.87
CA TYR A 42 -13.35 -14.92 14.21
C TYR A 42 -14.69 -15.20 14.89
N ARG A 43 -14.80 -14.99 16.21
CA ARG A 43 -16.01 -15.33 17.00
C ARG A 43 -17.27 -14.64 16.50
N ARG A 44 -17.15 -13.43 15.97
CA ARG A 44 -18.30 -12.63 15.51
C ARG A 44 -18.66 -12.86 14.04
N LEU A 45 -17.88 -13.66 13.32
CA LEU A 45 -18.25 -14.07 11.96
C LEU A 45 -19.50 -14.97 11.92
N THR A 46 -19.90 -15.52 13.07
CA THR A 46 -21.09 -16.38 13.25
C THR A 46 -22.30 -15.62 13.81
N ASP A 47 -22.34 -14.29 13.69
CA ASP A 47 -23.51 -13.49 14.10
C ASP A 47 -24.75 -13.93 13.33
N GLU A 48 -25.86 -14.22 14.06
CA GLU A 48 -27.11 -14.74 13.48
C GLU A 48 -27.72 -13.79 12.43
N ARG A 49 -27.46 -12.49 12.53
CA ARG A 49 -27.91 -11.49 11.56
C ARG A 49 -27.30 -11.71 10.17
N SER A 50 -26.17 -12.41 10.07
CA SER A 50 -25.54 -12.75 8.79
C SER A 50 -26.31 -13.78 7.97
N ALA A 51 -27.30 -14.47 8.57
CA ALA A 51 -28.20 -15.35 7.85
C ALA A 51 -29.21 -14.60 6.96
N ARG A 52 -29.39 -13.29 7.17
CA ARG A 52 -30.31 -12.46 6.37
C ARG A 52 -29.54 -11.65 5.35
N TYR A 53 -29.98 -11.73 4.10
CA TYR A 53 -29.50 -10.85 3.05
C TYR A 53 -30.21 -9.48 3.13
N THR A 54 -29.44 -8.43 3.46
CA THR A 54 -29.91 -7.03 3.54
C THR A 54 -28.89 -6.17 2.79
N PRO A 55 -29.01 -6.08 1.45
CA PRO A 55 -28.05 -5.32 0.67
C PRO A 55 -28.12 -3.83 0.99
N ASP A 56 -26.95 -3.21 1.13
CA ASP A 56 -26.73 -1.78 1.21
C ASP A 56 -25.53 -1.49 0.30
N PRO A 57 -25.67 -0.66 -0.73
CA PRO A 57 -24.59 -0.38 -1.68
C PRO A 57 -23.29 0.06 -1.04
N PHE A 58 -23.38 0.84 0.06
CA PHE A 58 -22.19 1.29 0.81
C PHE A 58 -21.83 0.37 1.98
N GLY A 59 -22.55 -0.71 2.18
CA GLY A 59 -22.35 -1.65 3.27
C GLY A 59 -23.07 -1.29 4.58
N HIS A 60 -23.04 -2.23 5.51
CA HIS A 60 -23.84 -2.19 6.73
C HIS A 60 -23.57 -0.93 7.57
N PRO A 61 -24.61 -0.19 8.04
CA PRO A 61 -24.43 1.06 8.78
C PRO A 61 -23.55 0.95 10.03
N GLU A 62 -23.67 -0.16 10.81
CA GLU A 62 -22.81 -0.40 11.98
C GLU A 62 -21.34 -0.54 11.62
N ALA A 63 -21.04 -1.17 10.47
CA ALA A 63 -19.67 -1.31 10.00
C ALA A 63 -19.10 0.04 9.54
N ARG A 64 -19.89 0.85 8.83
CA ARG A 64 -19.48 2.22 8.45
C ARG A 64 -19.26 3.11 9.68
N ALA A 65 -20.12 2.99 10.69
CA ALA A 65 -19.93 3.68 11.98
C ALA A 65 -18.66 3.22 12.71
N ALA A 66 -18.31 1.92 12.63
CA ALA A 66 -17.07 1.40 13.20
C ALA A 66 -15.84 1.98 12.48
N VAL A 67 -15.87 2.12 11.15
CA VAL A 67 -14.79 2.80 10.40
C VAL A 67 -14.69 4.27 10.81
N ALA A 68 -15.80 4.98 10.97
CA ALA A 68 -15.78 6.37 11.45
C ALA A 68 -15.15 6.47 12.86
N THR A 69 -15.48 5.54 13.76
CA THR A 69 -14.90 5.44 15.11
C THR A 69 -13.39 5.15 15.06
N TYR A 70 -12.96 4.27 14.15
CA TYR A 70 -11.55 3.98 13.94
C TYR A 70 -10.76 5.24 13.55
N TYR A 71 -11.28 6.07 12.65
CA TYR A 71 -10.64 7.33 12.31
C TYR A 71 -10.64 8.33 13.47
N ALA A 72 -11.74 8.45 14.22
CA ALA A 72 -11.82 9.32 15.39
C ALA A 72 -10.81 8.94 16.50
N ALA A 73 -10.43 7.66 16.61
CA ALA A 73 -9.43 7.21 17.56
C ALA A 73 -7.99 7.62 17.19
N ARG A 74 -7.72 7.99 15.93
CA ARG A 74 -6.39 8.46 15.49
C ARG A 74 -6.04 9.84 16.04
N ALA A 75 -7.02 10.74 16.11
CA ALA A 75 -6.87 12.06 16.72
C ALA A 75 -8.25 12.58 17.19
N PRO A 76 -8.33 13.28 18.36
CA PRO A 76 -9.59 13.74 18.91
C PRO A 76 -10.36 14.75 18.04
N THR A 77 -9.69 15.38 17.09
CA THR A 77 -10.26 16.36 16.16
C THR A 77 -10.92 15.74 14.94
N ILE A 78 -10.64 14.46 14.66
CA ILE A 78 -11.17 13.79 13.48
C ILE A 78 -12.64 13.43 13.70
N THR A 79 -13.51 13.99 12.86
CA THR A 79 -14.92 13.61 12.77
C THR A 79 -15.22 13.13 11.35
N VAL A 80 -15.69 11.90 11.24
CA VAL A 80 -16.05 11.27 9.97
C VAL A 80 -17.55 10.96 9.99
N ASP A 81 -18.26 11.43 8.97
CA ASP A 81 -19.65 11.05 8.75
C ASP A 81 -19.70 9.64 8.14
N PRO A 82 -20.30 8.63 8.80
CA PRO A 82 -20.44 7.28 8.26
C PRO A 82 -21.15 7.25 6.89
N ALA A 83 -21.96 8.26 6.55
CA ALA A 83 -22.63 8.35 5.27
C ALA A 83 -21.67 8.60 4.08
N THR A 84 -20.44 9.04 4.36
CA THR A 84 -19.41 9.29 3.34
C THR A 84 -18.45 8.11 3.16
N ILE A 85 -18.72 6.96 3.78
CA ILE A 85 -17.91 5.74 3.74
C ILE A 85 -18.62 4.69 2.90
N GLY A 86 -17.89 4.04 1.99
CA GLY A 86 -18.35 2.84 1.30
C GLY A 86 -17.41 1.66 1.55
N LEU A 87 -18.00 0.51 1.87
CA LEU A 87 -17.28 -0.74 2.13
C LEU A 87 -17.08 -1.52 0.84
N THR A 88 -15.95 -2.17 0.72
CA THR A 88 -15.54 -3.00 -0.43
C THR A 88 -14.86 -4.27 0.05
N ALA A 89 -14.73 -5.28 -0.81
CA ALA A 89 -14.02 -6.51 -0.47
C ALA A 89 -12.48 -6.32 -0.43
N SER A 90 -11.97 -5.26 -1.04
CA SER A 90 -10.53 -4.93 -1.04
C SER A 90 -10.32 -3.49 -1.47
N THR A 91 -9.14 -2.92 -1.19
CA THR A 91 -8.75 -1.62 -1.76
C THR A 91 -8.66 -1.69 -3.30
N SER A 92 -8.36 -2.85 -3.89
CA SER A 92 -8.40 -3.04 -5.34
C SER A 92 -9.82 -2.85 -5.91
N GLU A 93 -10.86 -3.34 -5.23
CA GLU A 93 -12.25 -3.07 -5.59
C GLU A 93 -12.59 -1.59 -5.37
N ALA A 94 -12.14 -0.98 -4.27
CA ALA A 94 -12.29 0.45 -4.04
C ALA A 94 -11.68 1.28 -5.19
N TYR A 95 -10.47 0.96 -5.63
CA TYR A 95 -9.86 1.58 -6.81
C TYR A 95 -10.73 1.38 -8.07
N SER A 96 -11.27 0.18 -8.28
CA SER A 96 -12.14 -0.09 -9.44
C SER A 96 -13.39 0.78 -9.43
N HIS A 97 -14.03 0.97 -8.26
CA HIS A 97 -15.17 1.89 -8.10
C HIS A 97 -14.77 3.33 -8.40
N LEU A 98 -13.64 3.80 -7.86
CA LEU A 98 -13.17 5.18 -8.02
C LEU A 98 -12.70 5.47 -9.44
N LEU A 99 -12.04 4.52 -10.10
CA LEU A 99 -11.66 4.67 -11.51
C LEU A 99 -12.90 4.68 -12.42
N ALA A 100 -13.91 3.86 -12.13
CA ALA A 100 -15.18 3.88 -12.86
C ALA A 100 -15.96 5.21 -12.64
N LEU A 101 -15.84 5.82 -11.45
CA LEU A 101 -16.44 7.12 -11.15
C LEU A 101 -15.76 8.26 -11.91
N LEU A 102 -14.42 8.25 -11.97
CA LEU A 102 -13.60 9.41 -12.31
C LEU A 102 -13.10 9.42 -13.75
N CYS A 103 -12.96 8.25 -14.38
CA CYS A 103 -12.25 8.11 -15.65
C CYS A 103 -13.15 7.61 -16.78
N ASP A 104 -13.10 8.32 -17.89
CA ASP A 104 -13.51 7.82 -19.20
C ASP A 104 -12.33 7.08 -19.88
N PRO A 105 -12.60 6.23 -20.89
CA PRO A 105 -11.53 5.58 -21.64
C PRO A 105 -10.47 6.55 -22.18
N GLY A 106 -9.20 6.30 -21.84
CA GLY A 106 -8.05 7.11 -22.20
C GLY A 106 -7.82 8.34 -21.30
N ASP A 107 -8.59 8.52 -20.23
CA ASP A 107 -8.23 9.47 -19.18
C ASP A 107 -7.01 8.99 -18.40
N VAL A 108 -6.33 9.93 -17.75
CA VAL A 108 -5.05 9.70 -17.09
C VAL A 108 -5.19 9.75 -15.59
N VAL A 109 -4.49 8.83 -14.92
CA VAL A 109 -4.30 8.83 -13.47
C VAL A 109 -2.81 8.91 -13.19
N LEU A 110 -2.40 9.86 -12.35
CA LEU A 110 -1.01 9.98 -11.93
C LEU A 110 -0.75 9.07 -10.70
N VAL A 111 0.40 8.39 -10.71
CA VAL A 111 0.81 7.46 -9.64
C VAL A 111 2.24 7.74 -9.19
N PRO A 112 2.60 7.45 -7.92
CA PRO A 112 3.97 7.65 -7.46
C PRO A 112 4.94 6.67 -8.13
N GLN A 113 6.15 7.14 -8.42
CA GLN A 113 7.28 6.34 -8.84
C GLN A 113 8.49 6.64 -7.96
N PRO A 114 9.02 5.65 -7.22
CA PRO A 114 8.63 4.24 -7.19
C PRO A 114 7.25 4.00 -6.54
N GLY A 115 6.59 2.91 -6.95
CA GLY A 115 5.22 2.64 -6.52
C GLY A 115 4.77 1.18 -6.64
N TYR A 116 3.54 0.93 -6.24
CA TYR A 116 2.96 -0.40 -6.18
C TYR A 116 2.49 -0.90 -7.56
N PRO A 117 3.02 -2.03 -8.07
CA PRO A 117 2.78 -2.46 -9.47
C PRO A 117 1.32 -2.76 -9.83
N LEU A 118 0.48 -3.16 -8.84
CA LEU A 118 -0.91 -3.56 -9.09
C LEU A 118 -1.77 -2.41 -9.64
N LEU A 119 -1.43 -1.15 -9.35
CA LEU A 119 -2.17 0.01 -9.84
C LEU A 119 -2.23 0.04 -11.37
N ARG A 120 -1.17 -0.41 -12.05
CA ARG A 120 -1.13 -0.51 -13.52
C ARG A 120 -2.25 -1.42 -14.04
N VAL A 121 -2.37 -2.62 -13.47
CA VAL A 121 -3.37 -3.61 -13.88
C VAL A 121 -4.79 -3.07 -13.64
N LEU A 122 -5.03 -2.43 -12.50
CA LEU A 122 -6.34 -1.86 -12.17
C LEU A 122 -6.74 -0.74 -13.13
N ALA A 123 -5.81 0.16 -13.48
CA ALA A 123 -6.07 1.22 -14.44
C ALA A 123 -6.32 0.70 -15.86
N GLU A 124 -5.53 -0.26 -16.32
CA GLU A 124 -5.74 -0.89 -17.63
C GLU A 124 -7.11 -1.57 -17.73
N LEU A 125 -7.55 -2.25 -16.67
CA LEU A 125 -8.91 -2.83 -16.60
C LEU A 125 -9.99 -1.76 -16.64
N ALA A 126 -9.75 -0.60 -16.07
CA ALA A 126 -10.65 0.56 -16.10
C ALA A 126 -10.52 1.43 -17.38
N HIS A 127 -9.71 1.02 -18.37
CA HIS A 127 -9.37 1.82 -19.56
C HIS A 127 -8.71 3.18 -19.29
N ALA A 128 -8.16 3.39 -18.12
CA ALA A 128 -7.37 4.57 -17.77
C ALA A 128 -5.88 4.34 -18.10
N THR A 129 -5.17 5.43 -18.37
CA THR A 129 -3.71 5.41 -18.58
C THR A 129 -3.01 5.87 -17.32
N LEU A 130 -1.99 5.11 -16.85
CA LEU A 130 -1.14 5.58 -15.76
C LEU A 130 0.03 6.41 -16.29
N VAL A 131 0.30 7.51 -15.61
CA VAL A 131 1.50 8.31 -15.82
C VAL A 131 2.19 8.52 -14.47
N PRO A 132 3.48 8.17 -14.35
CA PRO A 132 4.19 8.32 -13.10
C PRO A 132 4.54 9.78 -12.79
N TYR A 133 4.55 10.11 -11.49
CA TYR A 133 5.19 11.30 -10.95
C TYR A 133 6.30 10.89 -9.97
N PRO A 134 7.43 11.66 -9.89
CA PRO A 134 8.58 11.24 -9.13
C PRO A 134 8.41 11.39 -7.63
N LEU A 135 8.95 10.43 -6.87
CA LEU A 135 9.36 10.59 -5.49
C LEU A 135 10.88 10.80 -5.46
N LEU A 136 11.36 11.64 -4.55
CA LEU A 136 12.77 11.93 -4.35
C LEU A 136 13.27 11.33 -3.03
N TYR A 137 14.54 10.92 -3.03
CA TYR A 137 15.25 10.48 -1.84
C TYR A 137 16.49 11.35 -1.61
N ASP A 138 16.46 12.12 -0.53
CA ASP A 138 17.56 12.98 -0.07
C ASP A 138 18.01 12.65 1.38
N GLY A 139 17.85 11.38 1.79
CA GLY A 139 17.95 10.88 3.15
C GLY A 139 16.59 10.51 3.70
N THR A 140 15.53 11.11 3.17
CA THR A 140 14.13 10.72 3.38
C THR A 140 13.39 10.72 2.05
N TRP A 141 12.29 9.98 1.97
CA TRP A 141 11.44 10.00 0.78
C TRP A 141 10.39 11.11 0.86
N SER A 142 10.17 11.81 -0.24
CA SER A 142 9.15 12.85 -0.39
C SER A 142 8.61 12.90 -1.82
N ILE A 143 7.45 13.55 -2.00
CA ILE A 143 6.92 13.85 -3.33
C ILE A 143 7.78 14.95 -3.95
N ASP A 144 8.24 14.75 -5.18
CA ASP A 144 8.77 15.83 -6.01
C ASP A 144 7.60 16.70 -6.48
N LEU A 145 7.28 17.74 -5.72
CA LEU A 145 6.15 18.62 -6.02
C LEU A 145 6.34 19.42 -7.31
N ASP A 146 7.56 19.81 -7.63
CA ASP A 146 7.88 20.50 -8.88
C ASP A 146 7.76 19.52 -10.05
N GLY A 147 8.30 18.31 -9.91
CA GLY A 147 8.15 17.24 -10.89
C GLY A 147 6.69 16.86 -11.10
N LEU A 148 5.87 16.77 -10.05
CA LEU A 148 4.44 16.55 -10.16
C LEU A 148 3.72 17.69 -10.89
N ALA A 149 4.06 18.95 -10.58
CA ALA A 149 3.48 20.11 -11.27
C ALA A 149 3.81 20.11 -12.76
N ASP A 150 5.04 19.75 -13.11
CA ASP A 150 5.49 19.58 -14.50
C ASP A 150 4.74 18.46 -15.23
N VAL A 151 4.53 17.31 -14.57
CA VAL A 151 3.75 16.21 -15.13
C VAL A 151 2.31 16.64 -15.36
N LEU A 152 1.68 17.32 -14.39
CA LEU A 152 0.33 17.87 -14.51
C LEU A 152 0.20 18.87 -15.66
N HIS A 153 1.22 19.70 -15.89
CA HIS A 153 1.25 20.68 -16.96
C HIS A 153 1.31 20.03 -18.36
N ARG A 154 2.10 18.97 -18.50
CA ARG A 154 2.35 18.29 -19.79
C ARG A 154 1.32 17.22 -20.12
N THR A 155 0.58 16.74 -19.13
CA THR A 155 -0.33 15.62 -19.29
C THR A 155 -1.80 16.10 -19.39
N PRO A 156 -2.44 15.97 -20.54
CA PRO A 156 -3.85 16.29 -20.67
C PRO A 156 -4.73 15.20 -20.04
N ARG A 157 -5.96 15.57 -19.73
CA ARG A 157 -7.01 14.63 -19.28
C ARG A 157 -6.67 13.89 -17.97
N VAL A 158 -5.85 14.47 -17.09
CA VAL A 158 -5.64 13.93 -15.75
C VAL A 158 -6.93 14.04 -14.94
N ARG A 159 -7.40 12.94 -14.35
CA ARG A 159 -8.62 12.87 -13.53
C ARG A 159 -8.34 12.64 -12.07
N ALA A 160 -7.26 11.94 -11.76
CA ALA A 160 -6.88 11.66 -10.39
C ALA A 160 -5.36 11.63 -10.20
N VAL A 161 -4.93 11.96 -9.00
CA VAL A 161 -3.58 11.69 -8.49
C VAL A 161 -3.72 10.67 -7.35
N VAL A 162 -2.99 9.58 -7.44
CA VAL A 162 -2.89 8.57 -6.38
C VAL A 162 -1.68 8.89 -5.52
N VAL A 163 -1.89 8.92 -4.22
CA VAL A 163 -0.83 8.95 -3.20
C VAL A 163 -0.98 7.69 -2.35
N VAL A 164 0.08 6.95 -2.15
CA VAL A 164 0.11 5.85 -1.19
C VAL A 164 0.90 6.33 0.03
N ALA A 165 0.29 6.39 1.20
CA ALA A 165 0.90 7.00 2.37
C ALA A 165 0.56 6.25 3.67
N PRO A 166 1.49 5.42 4.16
CA PRO A 166 2.88 5.18 3.71
C PRO A 166 2.98 4.48 2.35
N ASN A 167 3.93 4.94 1.53
CA ASN A 167 4.10 4.41 0.20
C ASN A 167 4.71 2.98 0.22
N ASN A 168 4.39 2.21 -0.77
CA ASN A 168 4.97 0.91 -1.03
C ASN A 168 5.79 0.98 -2.34
N PRO A 169 7.13 0.87 -2.29
CA PRO A 169 7.94 0.26 -1.23
C PRO A 169 8.66 1.25 -0.29
N THR A 170 8.61 2.55 -0.52
CA THR A 170 9.48 3.54 0.13
C THR A 170 9.13 3.85 1.58
N GLY A 171 7.91 3.57 2.00
CA GLY A 171 7.44 3.67 3.38
C GLY A 171 7.26 5.10 3.91
N ASN A 172 7.34 6.13 3.08
CA ASN A 172 7.16 7.51 3.51
C ASN A 172 5.69 7.84 3.79
N TYR A 173 5.45 8.58 4.88
CA TYR A 173 4.19 9.27 5.09
C TYR A 173 4.09 10.50 4.19
N LEU A 174 2.86 10.87 3.84
CA LEU A 174 2.57 12.19 3.29
C LEU A 174 2.94 13.28 4.33
N ARG A 175 3.62 14.35 3.89
CA ARG A 175 4.00 15.45 4.80
C ARG A 175 2.91 16.52 4.82
N PRO A 176 2.78 17.34 5.91
CA PRO A 176 1.78 18.39 5.97
C PRO A 176 1.86 19.41 4.82
N HIS A 177 3.07 19.78 4.41
CA HIS A 177 3.29 20.71 3.30
C HIS A 177 2.96 20.09 1.95
N GLU A 178 3.19 18.77 1.77
CA GLU A 178 2.83 18.04 0.56
C GLU A 178 1.31 17.98 0.39
N LEU A 179 0.58 17.68 1.47
CA LEU A 179 -0.88 17.64 1.45
C LEU A 179 -1.48 19.00 1.08
N ALA A 180 -0.94 20.09 1.66
CA ALA A 180 -1.36 21.45 1.31
C ALA A 180 -1.02 21.80 -0.16
N ALA A 181 0.16 21.40 -0.64
CA ALA A 181 0.57 21.64 -2.03
C ALA A 181 -0.29 20.84 -3.03
N LEU A 182 -0.68 19.62 -2.69
CA LEU A 182 -1.59 18.81 -3.52
C LEU A 182 -2.94 19.52 -3.70
N ASP A 183 -3.52 20.09 -2.63
CA ASP A 183 -4.77 20.88 -2.77
C ASP A 183 -4.61 22.07 -3.72
N VAL A 184 -3.50 22.80 -3.62
CA VAL A 184 -3.20 23.95 -4.49
C VAL A 184 -3.03 23.51 -5.95
N LEU A 185 -2.41 22.36 -6.18
CA LEU A 185 -2.18 21.85 -7.53
C LEU A 185 -3.44 21.24 -8.16
N LEU A 186 -4.27 20.55 -7.38
CA LEU A 186 -5.34 19.72 -7.92
C LEU A 186 -6.69 20.43 -7.99
N ALA A 187 -7.07 21.19 -6.95
CA ALA A 187 -8.38 21.82 -6.87
C ALA A 187 -8.72 22.74 -8.08
N PRO A 188 -7.81 23.62 -8.56
CA PRO A 188 -8.09 24.48 -9.72
C PRO A 188 -8.26 23.73 -11.05
N ARG A 189 -7.90 22.43 -11.07
CA ARG A 189 -7.90 21.58 -12.26
C ARG A 189 -9.05 20.55 -12.25
N ASP A 190 -9.89 20.55 -11.20
CA ASP A 190 -10.94 19.53 -10.98
C ASP A 190 -10.38 18.10 -10.97
N ILE A 191 -9.17 17.91 -10.43
CA ILE A 191 -8.50 16.63 -10.30
C ILE A 191 -8.75 16.05 -8.90
N ALA A 192 -9.16 14.78 -8.83
CA ALA A 192 -9.39 14.09 -7.56
C ALA A 192 -8.08 13.61 -6.94
N LEU A 193 -8.04 13.54 -5.60
CA LEU A 193 -6.95 12.97 -4.83
C LEU A 193 -7.39 11.61 -4.25
N LEU A 194 -6.65 10.54 -4.55
CA LEU A 194 -6.85 9.20 -3.99
C LEU A 194 -5.69 8.89 -3.04
N VAL A 195 -5.95 8.71 -1.75
CA VAL A 195 -4.91 8.43 -0.75
C VAL A 195 -5.12 7.05 -0.15
N ASP A 196 -4.18 6.15 -0.41
CA ASP A 196 -4.19 4.79 0.14
C ASP A 196 -3.39 4.76 1.45
N GLU A 197 -4.09 4.54 2.56
CA GLU A 197 -3.53 4.54 3.91
C GLU A 197 -3.42 3.14 4.53
N VAL A 198 -3.36 2.07 3.74
CA VAL A 198 -3.35 0.69 4.26
C VAL A 198 -2.21 0.40 5.24
N PHE A 199 -1.09 1.11 5.17
CA PHE A 199 0.05 0.96 6.08
C PHE A 199 0.13 2.03 7.18
N TYR A 200 -0.85 2.92 7.28
CA TYR A 200 -0.81 4.09 8.17
C TYR A 200 -0.51 3.75 9.64
N ASP A 201 -0.99 2.62 10.14
CA ASP A 201 -0.90 2.22 11.55
C ASP A 201 0.44 1.56 11.92
N TYR A 202 1.41 1.50 11.03
CA TYR A 202 2.71 0.84 11.26
C TYR A 202 3.89 1.81 11.16
N PRO A 203 3.97 2.81 12.06
CA PRO A 203 5.12 3.72 12.11
C PRO A 203 6.38 2.99 12.55
N LEU A 204 7.49 3.32 11.92
CA LEU A 204 8.84 2.87 12.25
C LEU A 204 9.71 4.01 12.79
N THR A 205 9.21 5.24 12.67
CA THR A 205 9.85 6.48 13.14
C THR A 205 8.83 7.40 13.79
N ASP A 206 9.29 8.37 14.55
CA ASP A 206 8.44 9.39 15.17
C ASP A 206 8.40 10.67 14.30
N VAL A 207 7.70 10.56 13.17
CA VAL A 207 7.48 11.69 12.25
C VAL A 207 6.01 12.10 12.25
N PRO A 208 5.67 13.36 11.89
CA PRO A 208 4.29 13.78 11.69
C PRO A 208 3.57 12.89 10.67
N ARG A 209 2.36 12.47 11.00
CA ARG A 209 1.54 11.55 10.21
C ARG A 209 0.22 12.21 9.82
N PRO A 210 0.23 13.24 8.96
CA PRO A 210 -1.00 13.86 8.50
C PRO A 210 -1.83 12.85 7.70
N THR A 211 -3.13 13.01 7.79
CA THR A 211 -4.09 12.25 7.00
C THR A 211 -5.06 13.22 6.33
N PRO A 212 -5.46 13.00 5.06
CA PRO A 212 -6.52 13.79 4.47
C PRO A 212 -7.83 13.73 5.26
N VAL A 213 -8.02 12.72 6.12
CA VAL A 213 -9.22 12.60 6.97
C VAL A 213 -9.35 13.77 7.95
N ASP A 214 -8.26 14.39 8.38
CA ASP A 214 -8.26 15.57 9.26
C ASP A 214 -7.95 16.89 8.51
N HIS A 215 -7.88 16.84 7.19
CA HIS A 215 -7.56 17.99 6.36
C HIS A 215 -8.79 18.54 5.63
N ALA A 216 -8.96 19.86 5.60
CA ALA A 216 -10.03 20.50 4.84
C ALA A 216 -9.67 20.56 3.35
N SER A 217 -9.84 19.43 2.66
CA SER A 217 -9.48 19.29 1.25
C SER A 217 -10.27 20.23 0.35
N ALA A 218 -9.55 20.96 -0.50
CA ALA A 218 -10.14 21.83 -1.54
C ALA A 218 -10.53 21.04 -2.80
N CYS A 219 -10.00 19.86 -3.02
CA CYS A 219 -10.36 18.93 -4.10
C CYS A 219 -11.20 17.75 -3.60
N LEU A 220 -11.86 17.04 -4.53
CA LEU A 220 -12.53 15.76 -4.22
C LEU A 220 -11.47 14.75 -3.82
N THR A 221 -11.52 14.25 -2.59
CA THR A 221 -10.53 13.36 -2.01
C THR A 221 -11.18 12.06 -1.54
N PHE A 222 -10.55 10.93 -1.84
CA PHE A 222 -10.92 9.63 -1.32
C PHE A 222 -9.77 9.05 -0.52
N VAL A 223 -10.04 8.64 0.71
CA VAL A 223 -9.08 7.94 1.56
C VAL A 223 -9.44 6.46 1.61
N LEU A 224 -8.49 5.60 1.27
CA LEU A 224 -8.67 4.16 1.21
C LEU A 224 -7.94 3.49 2.36
N SER A 225 -8.53 2.45 2.93
CA SER A 225 -7.85 1.55 3.86
C SER A 225 -8.60 0.21 3.93
N GLY A 226 -8.09 -0.76 4.71
CA GLY A 226 -8.73 -2.06 4.79
C GLY A 226 -8.03 -3.05 5.74
N LEU A 227 -8.76 -4.08 6.15
CA LEU A 227 -8.34 -5.06 7.15
C LEU A 227 -7.09 -5.85 6.74
N SER A 228 -6.80 -5.96 5.45
CA SER A 228 -5.66 -6.74 4.92
C SER A 228 -4.34 -6.34 5.56
N LYS A 229 -4.16 -5.06 5.86
CA LYS A 229 -2.94 -4.53 6.46
C LYS A 229 -3.18 -4.07 7.89
N ILE A 230 -4.12 -3.15 8.13
CA ILE A 230 -4.29 -2.55 9.47
C ILE A 230 -4.58 -3.58 10.58
N ALA A 231 -5.30 -4.66 10.27
CA ALA A 231 -5.59 -5.76 11.18
C ALA A 231 -4.89 -7.08 10.82
N ALA A 232 -4.06 -7.08 9.76
CA ALA A 232 -3.40 -8.28 9.23
C ALA A 232 -4.39 -9.41 8.83
N LEU A 233 -5.56 -9.05 8.30
CA LEU A 233 -6.64 -9.98 7.95
C LEU A 233 -6.97 -9.96 6.44
N PRO A 234 -6.01 -10.26 5.54
CA PRO A 234 -6.25 -10.25 4.09
C PRO A 234 -7.31 -11.26 3.65
N GLN A 235 -7.51 -12.35 4.42
CA GLN A 235 -8.47 -13.41 4.15
C GLN A 235 -9.91 -12.99 4.42
N LEU A 236 -10.18 -11.98 5.26
CA LEU A 236 -11.53 -11.55 5.59
C LEU A 236 -12.16 -10.62 4.55
N LYS A 237 -11.38 -10.11 3.62
CA LYS A 237 -11.85 -9.36 2.45
C LYS A 237 -12.81 -8.23 2.80
N LEU A 238 -12.31 -7.25 3.60
CA LEU A 238 -13.02 -6.00 3.88
C LEU A 238 -12.06 -4.82 3.82
N ALA A 239 -12.44 -3.82 3.04
CA ALA A 239 -11.78 -2.54 2.89
C ALA A 239 -12.85 -1.43 2.76
N TRP A 240 -12.43 -0.20 2.60
CA TRP A 240 -13.33 0.95 2.43
C TRP A 240 -12.64 2.10 1.72
N TRP A 241 -13.48 2.97 1.20
CA TRP A 241 -13.13 4.33 0.83
C TRP A 241 -13.95 5.32 1.68
N HIS A 242 -13.39 6.49 1.93
CA HIS A 242 -14.04 7.61 2.59
C HIS A 242 -13.93 8.87 1.71
N ALA A 243 -15.07 9.43 1.31
CA ALA A 243 -15.15 10.60 0.44
C ALA A 243 -15.11 11.91 1.22
N ARG A 244 -14.28 12.87 0.78
CA ARG A 244 -14.09 14.19 1.39
C ARG A 244 -13.94 15.28 0.32
N GLY A 245 -14.00 16.53 0.76
CA GLY A 245 -13.82 17.72 -0.10
C GLY A 245 -15.03 18.61 -0.18
N PRO A 246 -15.16 19.43 -1.23
CA PRO A 246 -16.30 20.33 -1.42
C PRO A 246 -17.63 19.57 -1.40
N GLN A 247 -18.56 20.01 -0.56
CA GLN A 247 -19.82 19.28 -0.28
C GLN A 247 -20.62 18.93 -1.54
N GLY A 248 -20.63 19.82 -2.54
CA GLY A 248 -21.33 19.58 -3.82
C GLY A 248 -20.72 18.42 -4.62
N LEU A 249 -19.37 18.35 -4.66
CA LEU A 249 -18.64 17.28 -5.33
C LEU A 249 -18.83 15.96 -4.60
N VAL A 250 -18.73 15.95 -3.26
CA VAL A 250 -18.94 14.75 -2.44
C VAL A 250 -20.34 14.19 -2.65
N ARG A 251 -21.38 15.01 -2.58
CA ARG A 251 -22.77 14.55 -2.83
C ARG A 251 -22.94 13.93 -4.22
N THR A 252 -22.38 14.56 -5.24
CA THR A 252 -22.45 14.03 -6.60
C THR A 252 -21.70 12.72 -6.74
N ALA A 253 -20.51 12.64 -6.14
CA ALA A 253 -19.71 11.42 -6.13
C ALA A 253 -20.43 10.26 -5.43
N LEU A 254 -20.99 10.51 -4.25
CA LEU A 254 -21.74 9.50 -3.48
C LEU A 254 -22.96 8.99 -4.28
N ALA A 255 -23.75 9.87 -4.88
CA ALA A 255 -24.90 9.45 -5.68
C ALA A 255 -24.53 8.55 -6.89
N ARG A 256 -23.36 8.78 -7.49
CA ARG A 256 -22.85 7.93 -8.58
C ARG A 256 -22.21 6.64 -8.06
N LEU A 257 -21.47 6.72 -6.95
CA LEU A 257 -20.84 5.55 -6.32
C LEU A 257 -21.88 4.58 -5.77
N GLU A 258 -23.03 5.05 -5.31
CA GLU A 258 -24.12 4.19 -4.87
C GLU A 258 -24.52 3.20 -5.97
N LEU A 259 -24.70 3.69 -7.20
CA LEU A 259 -25.04 2.85 -8.34
C LEU A 259 -23.90 1.93 -8.77
N ILE A 260 -22.66 2.43 -8.73
CA ILE A 260 -21.47 1.63 -9.03
C ILE A 260 -21.34 0.51 -8.00
N ALA A 261 -21.39 0.82 -6.72
CA ALA A 261 -21.24 -0.14 -5.63
C ALA A 261 -22.35 -1.20 -5.62
N ASP A 262 -23.59 -0.79 -5.88
CA ASP A 262 -24.73 -1.69 -6.00
C ASP A 262 -24.53 -2.76 -7.09
N THR A 263 -23.85 -2.39 -8.18
CA THR A 263 -23.50 -3.33 -9.27
C THR A 263 -22.54 -4.44 -8.83
N PHE A 264 -21.68 -4.18 -7.85
CA PHE A 264 -20.70 -5.16 -7.31
C PHE A 264 -21.26 -6.01 -6.15
N LEU A 265 -22.44 -5.66 -5.62
CA LEU A 265 -23.17 -6.39 -4.55
C LEU A 265 -22.51 -6.36 -3.16
N GLY A 266 -21.51 -5.55 -2.95
CA GLY A 266 -20.93 -5.27 -1.63
C GLY A 266 -20.09 -6.40 -1.01
N ALA A 267 -19.48 -6.07 0.14
CA ALA A 267 -18.68 -7.02 0.92
C ALA A 267 -19.58 -7.99 1.71
N ALA A 268 -19.01 -9.16 2.11
CA ALA A 268 -19.75 -10.19 2.84
C ALA A 268 -20.30 -9.69 4.19
N THR A 269 -21.58 -9.98 4.48
CA THR A 269 -22.26 -9.55 5.71
C THR A 269 -21.55 -10.00 7.00
N PRO A 270 -21.04 -11.24 7.14
CA PRO A 270 -20.39 -11.68 8.37
C PRO A 270 -19.24 -10.80 8.82
N VAL A 271 -18.34 -10.43 7.89
CA VAL A 271 -17.18 -9.59 8.24
C VAL A 271 -17.59 -8.15 8.55
N GLN A 272 -18.63 -7.63 7.91
CA GLN A 272 -19.17 -6.31 8.22
C GLN A 272 -19.70 -6.24 9.65
N LEU A 273 -20.47 -7.24 10.08
CA LEU A 273 -21.00 -7.33 11.44
C LEU A 273 -19.92 -7.57 12.51
N ALA A 274 -18.84 -8.25 12.13
CA ALA A 274 -17.69 -8.48 13.02
C ALA A 274 -16.78 -7.25 13.15
N LEU A 275 -16.87 -6.26 12.27
CA LEU A 275 -15.91 -5.16 12.18
C LEU A 275 -15.69 -4.37 13.48
N PRO A 276 -16.73 -3.99 14.26
CA PRO A 276 -16.54 -3.30 15.55
C PRO A 276 -15.66 -4.11 16.53
N HIS A 277 -15.83 -5.44 16.55
CA HIS A 277 -15.07 -6.34 17.42
C HIS A 277 -13.64 -6.55 16.91
N ILE A 278 -13.47 -6.63 15.59
CA ILE A 278 -12.15 -6.68 14.96
C ILE A 278 -11.35 -5.43 15.34
N PHE A 279 -11.94 -4.23 15.23
CA PHE A 279 -11.26 -2.99 15.60
C PHE A 279 -10.91 -2.94 17.09
N ALA A 280 -11.79 -3.45 17.97
CA ALA A 280 -11.49 -3.51 19.39
C ALA A 280 -10.30 -4.44 19.74
N ALA A 281 -10.14 -5.54 19.02
CA ALA A 281 -9.05 -6.50 19.21
C ALA A 281 -7.77 -6.18 18.38
N MET A 282 -7.88 -5.34 17.37
CA MET A 282 -6.81 -4.99 16.43
C MET A 282 -5.51 -4.48 17.09
N PRO A 283 -5.54 -3.65 18.16
CA PRO A 283 -4.31 -3.15 18.79
C PRO A 283 -3.35 -4.25 19.25
N ALA A 284 -3.89 -5.40 19.69
CA ALA A 284 -3.06 -6.54 20.10
C ALA A 284 -2.29 -7.16 18.91
N MET A 285 -2.88 -7.18 17.72
CA MET A 285 -2.26 -7.63 16.49
C MET A 285 -1.24 -6.62 15.97
N GLN A 286 -1.60 -5.34 15.97
CA GLN A 286 -0.72 -4.24 15.56
C GLN A 286 0.54 -4.20 16.43
N ALA A 287 0.43 -4.42 17.73
CA ALA A 287 1.57 -4.46 18.63
C ALA A 287 2.56 -5.60 18.31
N GLN A 288 2.08 -6.77 17.88
CA GLN A 288 2.95 -7.88 17.45
C GLN A 288 3.72 -7.50 16.17
N ILE A 289 3.01 -6.94 15.18
CA ILE A 289 3.61 -6.53 13.90
C ILE A 289 4.63 -5.41 14.13
N SER A 290 4.26 -4.35 14.84
CA SER A 290 5.15 -3.21 15.11
C SER A 290 6.43 -3.65 15.83
N ARG A 291 6.33 -4.55 16.81
CA ARG A 291 7.51 -5.11 17.49
C ARG A 291 8.43 -5.82 16.51
N ARG A 292 7.88 -6.70 15.66
CA ARG A 292 8.62 -7.47 14.67
C ARG A 292 9.29 -6.54 13.64
N THR A 293 8.54 -5.60 13.08
CA THR A 293 9.06 -4.71 12.03
C THR A 293 10.15 -3.78 12.58
N LEU A 294 9.99 -3.26 13.79
CA LEU A 294 11.03 -2.45 14.45
C LEU A 294 12.28 -3.27 14.81
N ALA A 295 12.13 -4.48 15.33
CA ALA A 295 13.27 -5.38 15.63
C ALA A 295 14.03 -5.72 14.33
N ASN A 296 13.32 -6.10 13.28
CA ASN A 296 13.90 -6.43 11.99
C ASN A 296 14.59 -5.23 11.33
N LEU A 297 14.00 -4.04 11.36
CA LEU A 297 14.64 -2.83 10.84
C LEU A 297 15.91 -2.48 11.60
N THR A 298 15.89 -2.60 12.93
CA THR A 298 17.06 -2.36 13.78
C THR A 298 18.18 -3.35 13.46
N HIS A 299 17.85 -4.63 13.33
CA HIS A 299 18.81 -5.67 12.95
C HIS A 299 19.38 -5.42 11.56
N LEU A 300 18.53 -5.13 10.57
CA LEU A 300 18.92 -4.81 9.20
C LEU A 300 19.93 -3.64 9.15
N ARG A 301 19.62 -2.54 9.82
CA ARG A 301 20.51 -1.37 9.90
C ARG A 301 21.84 -1.70 10.60
N SER A 302 21.82 -2.58 11.60
CA SER A 302 23.03 -3.01 12.31
C SER A 302 23.89 -3.93 11.45
N ALA A 303 23.31 -4.91 10.78
CA ALA A 303 24.01 -5.86 9.93
C ALA A 303 24.66 -5.18 8.71
N CYS A 304 23.99 -4.23 8.11
CA CYS A 304 24.53 -3.48 6.96
C CYS A 304 25.60 -2.44 7.35
N ARG A 305 25.80 -2.15 8.64
CA ARG A 305 26.77 -1.14 9.08
C ARG A 305 28.21 -1.57 8.72
N GLY A 306 28.89 -0.73 7.97
CA GLY A 306 30.26 -1.00 7.52
C GLY A 306 30.35 -1.92 6.29
N SER A 307 29.22 -2.37 5.75
CA SER A 307 29.14 -3.03 4.45
C SER A 307 28.99 -2.03 3.30
N ALA A 308 29.02 -2.51 2.06
CA ALA A 308 28.75 -1.70 0.88
C ALA A 308 27.25 -1.43 0.63
N VAL A 309 26.38 -1.99 1.48
CA VAL A 309 24.91 -1.86 1.36
C VAL A 309 24.42 -0.71 2.22
N SER A 310 23.57 0.15 1.64
CA SER A 310 22.88 1.21 2.38
C SER A 310 21.42 0.84 2.58
N VAL A 311 20.96 0.85 3.84
CA VAL A 311 19.53 0.76 4.16
C VAL A 311 18.93 2.15 4.01
N LEU A 312 17.98 2.31 3.08
CA LEU A 312 17.29 3.59 2.87
C LEU A 312 16.36 3.88 4.05
N ASP A 313 16.21 5.16 4.39
CA ASP A 313 15.30 5.53 5.46
C ASP A 313 13.85 5.26 5.08
N VAL A 314 13.09 4.80 6.08
CA VAL A 314 11.70 4.38 5.97
C VAL A 314 10.94 4.88 7.19
N ASP A 315 9.81 5.56 6.98
CA ASP A 315 8.98 6.09 8.06
C ASP A 315 8.02 5.05 8.63
N ALA A 316 7.52 4.14 7.77
CA ALA A 316 6.45 3.21 8.13
C ALA A 316 6.33 2.02 7.18
N GLY A 317 5.43 1.09 7.51
CA GLY A 317 5.10 -0.06 6.65
C GLY A 317 5.88 -1.32 6.99
N TRP A 318 5.92 -2.23 6.02
CA TRP A 318 6.44 -3.59 6.23
C TRP A 318 7.64 -3.92 5.34
N LEU A 319 8.13 -2.97 4.57
CA LEU A 319 9.27 -3.14 3.66
C LEU A 319 10.40 -2.20 4.04
N ALA A 320 11.61 -2.64 3.76
CA ALA A 320 12.81 -1.80 3.75
C ALA A 320 13.56 -1.99 2.45
N LEU A 321 14.16 -0.90 1.95
CA LEU A 321 14.93 -0.89 0.73
C LEU A 321 16.43 -0.90 1.05
N LEU A 322 17.14 -1.80 0.37
CA LEU A 322 18.59 -1.90 0.37
C LEU A 322 19.10 -1.32 -0.96
N ARG A 323 19.95 -0.31 -0.90
CA ARG A 323 20.69 0.17 -2.07
C ARG A 323 22.04 -0.51 -2.12
N LEU A 324 22.30 -1.19 -3.24
CA LEU A 324 23.53 -1.90 -3.52
C LEU A 324 24.48 -1.04 -4.35
N PRO A 325 25.78 -1.30 -4.31
CA PRO A 325 26.72 -0.68 -5.23
C PRO A 325 26.45 -1.13 -6.68
N ASP A 326 26.53 -0.19 -7.62
CA ASP A 326 26.44 -0.46 -9.05
C ASP A 326 27.82 -0.90 -9.54
N VAL A 327 28.05 -2.19 -9.57
CA VAL A 327 29.35 -2.79 -9.93
C VAL A 327 29.15 -3.94 -10.91
N HIS A 328 30.11 -4.17 -11.76
CA HIS A 328 30.16 -5.30 -12.69
C HIS A 328 28.93 -5.40 -13.60
N ASP A 329 28.25 -4.28 -13.89
CA ASP A 329 27.00 -4.23 -14.68
C ASP A 329 25.88 -5.15 -14.12
N LEU A 330 25.92 -5.45 -12.83
CA LEU A 330 24.90 -6.25 -12.15
C LEU A 330 23.71 -5.38 -11.75
N GLY A 331 22.62 -5.46 -12.51
CA GLY A 331 21.34 -4.88 -12.09
C GLY A 331 20.69 -5.66 -10.93
N ASP A 332 19.65 -5.07 -10.35
CA ASP A 332 18.93 -5.63 -9.21
C ASP A 332 18.28 -7.00 -9.48
N ALA A 333 17.81 -7.26 -10.70
CA ALA A 333 17.33 -8.57 -11.14
C ALA A 333 18.43 -9.62 -11.06
N ALA A 334 19.65 -9.30 -11.54
CA ALA A 334 20.77 -10.20 -11.48
C ALA A 334 21.20 -10.49 -10.02
N TRP A 335 21.22 -9.45 -9.17
CA TRP A 335 21.48 -9.60 -7.75
C TRP A 335 20.45 -10.50 -7.05
N SER A 336 19.17 -10.32 -7.31
CA SER A 336 18.11 -11.15 -6.73
C SER A 336 18.23 -12.61 -7.16
N HIS A 337 18.48 -12.86 -8.45
CA HIS A 337 18.67 -14.22 -8.99
C HIS A 337 19.90 -14.92 -8.38
N ARG A 338 21.03 -14.22 -8.32
CA ARG A 338 22.27 -14.75 -7.72
C ARG A 338 22.12 -15.02 -6.22
N SER A 339 21.41 -14.15 -5.48
CA SER A 339 21.11 -14.36 -4.07
C SER A 339 20.33 -15.66 -3.86
N LEU A 340 19.38 -15.96 -4.72
CA LEU A 340 18.63 -17.22 -4.66
C LEU A 340 19.52 -18.42 -5.01
N GLU A 341 20.28 -18.36 -6.11
CA GLU A 341 21.09 -19.48 -6.60
C GLU A 341 22.31 -19.79 -5.75
N ARG A 342 23.02 -18.76 -5.24
CA ARG A 342 24.29 -18.91 -4.53
C ARG A 342 24.16 -19.03 -3.02
N CYS A 343 23.19 -18.33 -2.45
CA CYS A 343 23.00 -18.30 -1.00
C CYS A 343 21.67 -18.90 -0.53
N GLY A 344 20.78 -19.29 -1.44
CA GLY A 344 19.45 -19.77 -1.07
C GLY A 344 18.61 -18.68 -0.39
N VAL A 345 18.78 -17.41 -0.77
CA VAL A 345 18.05 -16.26 -0.21
C VAL A 345 17.20 -15.62 -1.27
N LEU A 346 15.91 -15.56 -1.03
CA LEU A 346 14.96 -14.89 -1.91
C LEU A 346 14.76 -13.44 -1.46
N VAL A 347 15.05 -12.49 -2.34
CA VAL A 347 14.85 -11.04 -2.14
C VAL A 347 14.15 -10.44 -3.36
N GLN A 348 13.42 -9.37 -3.17
CA GLN A 348 12.67 -8.73 -4.24
C GLN A 348 13.53 -7.66 -4.93
N PRO A 349 13.71 -7.70 -6.26
CA PRO A 349 14.47 -6.69 -6.98
C PRO A 349 13.69 -5.37 -7.08
N GLY A 350 14.42 -4.25 -7.04
CA GLY A 350 13.84 -2.90 -6.98
C GLY A 350 13.09 -2.49 -8.24
N HIS A 351 13.48 -3.02 -9.42
CA HIS A 351 12.82 -2.69 -10.68
C HIS A 351 11.33 -3.08 -10.70
N LEU A 352 10.89 -4.05 -9.89
CA LEU A 352 9.48 -4.39 -9.74
C LEU A 352 8.63 -3.21 -9.20
N TYR A 353 9.28 -2.27 -8.52
CA TYR A 353 8.68 -1.04 -8.01
C TYR A 353 9.09 0.19 -8.83
N GLU A 354 9.72 -0.01 -9.97
CA GLU A 354 10.24 1.07 -10.83
C GLU A 354 11.27 1.97 -10.12
N LEU A 355 12.06 1.39 -9.18
CA LEU A 355 13.17 2.08 -8.50
C LEU A 355 14.33 2.32 -9.48
N PRO A 356 14.87 3.54 -9.54
CA PRO A 356 16.08 3.80 -10.33
C PRO A 356 17.33 3.29 -9.59
N GLY A 357 18.26 2.65 -10.33
CA GLY A 357 19.51 2.10 -9.78
C GLY A 357 19.35 0.70 -9.20
N VAL A 358 20.32 0.23 -8.45
CA VAL A 358 20.39 -1.15 -7.96
C VAL A 358 19.83 -1.23 -6.54
N HIS A 359 18.63 -1.79 -6.39
CA HIS A 359 17.94 -1.91 -5.11
C HIS A 359 17.38 -3.31 -4.91
N LEU A 360 17.34 -3.74 -3.65
CA LEU A 360 16.56 -4.91 -3.20
C LEU A 360 15.56 -4.47 -2.14
N ALA A 361 14.37 -5.08 -2.16
CA ALA A 361 13.37 -4.88 -1.11
C ALA A 361 13.28 -6.13 -0.24
N VAL A 362 13.25 -5.92 1.08
CA VAL A 362 13.11 -6.98 2.07
C VAL A 362 11.91 -6.73 2.96
N SER A 363 11.22 -7.80 3.33
CA SER A 363 10.07 -7.74 4.21
C SER A 363 10.48 -7.69 5.67
N LEU A 364 10.02 -6.67 6.37
CA LEU A 364 10.16 -6.55 7.83
C LEU A 364 9.20 -7.47 8.61
N LEU A 365 8.26 -8.16 7.93
CA LEU A 365 7.40 -9.19 8.56
C LEU A 365 8.10 -10.53 8.72
N THR A 366 9.17 -10.79 7.96
CA THR A 366 9.92 -12.04 8.00
C THR A 366 10.25 -12.43 9.44
N PRO A 367 10.12 -13.70 9.85
CA PRO A 367 10.54 -14.14 11.19
C PRO A 367 11.99 -13.74 11.48
N GLU A 368 12.25 -13.20 12.66
CA GLU A 368 13.57 -12.64 13.03
C GLU A 368 14.76 -13.58 12.73
N PRO A 369 14.70 -14.90 13.06
CA PRO A 369 15.79 -15.81 12.74
C PRO A 369 16.02 -16.01 11.24
N VAL A 370 14.94 -15.99 10.45
CA VAL A 370 14.99 -16.13 8.98
C VAL A 370 15.61 -14.89 8.36
N LEU A 371 15.19 -13.70 8.81
CA LEU A 371 15.79 -12.44 8.35
C LEU A 371 17.28 -12.38 8.67
N ALA A 372 17.67 -12.70 9.91
CA ALA A 372 19.08 -12.67 10.34
C ALA A 372 19.94 -13.59 9.48
N ALA A 373 19.56 -14.87 9.38
CA ALA A 373 20.30 -15.84 8.56
C ALA A 373 20.34 -15.48 7.07
N GLY A 374 19.25 -14.91 6.54
CA GLY A 374 19.20 -14.46 5.16
C GLY A 374 20.10 -13.25 4.89
N LEU A 375 20.14 -12.30 5.82
CA LEU A 375 21.03 -11.14 5.71
C LEU A 375 22.50 -11.52 5.80
N ASP A 376 22.88 -12.40 6.72
CA ASP A 376 24.26 -12.86 6.86
C ASP A 376 24.74 -13.47 5.53
N ARG A 377 23.98 -14.40 4.94
CA ARG A 377 24.31 -15.02 3.65
C ARG A 377 24.36 -14.01 2.51
N LEU A 378 23.40 -13.07 2.46
CA LEU A 378 23.34 -12.03 1.43
C LEU A 378 24.56 -11.11 1.50
N LEU A 379 24.94 -10.66 2.69
CA LEU A 379 26.07 -9.75 2.88
C LEU A 379 27.41 -10.43 2.62
N ASP A 380 27.58 -11.70 3.03
CA ASP A 380 28.76 -12.50 2.71
C ASP A 380 28.94 -12.67 1.19
N HIS A 381 27.87 -13.01 0.48
CA HIS A 381 27.90 -13.13 -0.97
C HIS A 381 28.21 -11.80 -1.66
N LEU A 382 27.64 -10.69 -1.18
CA LEU A 382 27.96 -9.35 -1.66
C LEU A 382 29.46 -9.04 -1.49
N ALA A 383 30.03 -9.34 -0.32
CA ALA A 383 31.44 -9.12 -0.04
C ALA A 383 32.34 -9.95 -0.98
N GLU A 384 31.98 -11.21 -1.24
CA GLU A 384 32.68 -12.08 -2.20
C GLU A 384 32.69 -11.49 -3.61
N VAL A 385 31.51 -11.06 -4.13
CA VAL A 385 31.40 -10.48 -5.47
C VAL A 385 32.20 -9.19 -5.58
N LEU A 386 32.19 -8.35 -4.55
CA LEU A 386 32.94 -7.09 -4.54
C LEU A 386 34.47 -7.30 -4.49
N THR A 387 34.94 -8.41 -3.92
CA THR A 387 36.40 -8.67 -3.79
C THR A 387 36.95 -9.54 -4.89
N CYS A 388 36.18 -10.51 -5.39
CA CYS A 388 36.66 -11.53 -6.35
C CYS A 388 36.09 -11.37 -7.75
N GLY A 389 35.14 -10.48 -7.95
CA GLY A 389 34.35 -10.33 -9.17
C GLY A 389 33.15 -11.31 -9.21
N PRO A 390 32.29 -11.18 -10.22
CA PRO A 390 31.03 -11.94 -10.31
C PRO A 390 31.25 -13.41 -10.68
#